data_edd5f4a435ddbb300a876b43e1874808
#
_entry.id   edd5f4a435ddbb300a876b43e1874808
#
_cell.length_a   1.000
_cell.length_b   1.000
_cell.length_c   1.000
_cell.angle_alpha   90.00
_cell.angle_beta   90.00
_cell.angle_gamma   90.00
#
_symmetry.space_group_name_H-M   'P 1'
#
loop_
_entity.id
_entity.type
_entity.pdbx_description
1 polymer ?
#
loop_
_entity_poly.entity_id
_entity_poly.type
_entity_poly.pdbx_seq_one_letter_code
_entity_poly.pdbx_strand_id
1 'polypeptide(L)'
;MNRLSILRYTLLLGVITINTTLLSAQNFIAEGKWRGVFHQPNGTDVPFNFEVRGKSAPDAKIYLLNAEERFETSQPIQKADSLIIPFDQFDTELAFKVGDKQLTGFFRKKDHSGKTIPVDATFGSTYRFDDNGAKPAGDISGKYDITFKSENGKEDKSVGLFKQKGNKLYATFMRITGDSRFLQGVVTGNQFFLSSFIGGGVAYYTGTFDNSGQLTGKNFTGVKNPEAALPDPYTLTYLKEGYKTFDFSLPDVDGKKVSLKDDKYKNKVVIVTITGTWCPNCIDEAGFLAPWYKKNKARGVEAIGIHFERKADPAYVKNAIGKFKNRYDIAYDEVFGGLVDKKAVAESFPALNAFLSFPTILFIDKQGNVAKIYTGFTGPATGVYYQQFIKEFNEEVDHLLKNEI
;
A
#
# COMPACT_ATOMS: atom_id res chain seq x y z
N MET A 1 3.95 -66.37 77.77
CA MET A 1 5.20 -65.75 77.41
C MET A 1 5.01 -65.23 76.00
N ASN A 2 4.62 -63.95 75.85
CA ASN A 2 4.30 -63.27 74.59
C ASN A 2 5.51 -62.51 74.06
N ARG A 3 5.87 -62.85 72.83
CA ARG A 3 6.85 -61.98 72.10
C ARG A 3 6.10 -61.05 71.13
N LEU A 4 6.15 -59.74 71.41
CA LEU A 4 5.70 -58.73 70.54
C LEU A 4 6.76 -58.50 69.39
N SER A 5 6.34 -58.68 68.19
CA SER A 5 7.10 -58.32 66.98
C SER A 5 6.73 -56.87 66.61
N ILE A 6 7.72 -55.98 66.68
CA ILE A 6 7.60 -54.57 66.26
C ILE A 6 7.90 -54.51 64.76
N LEU A 7 6.89 -54.16 63.96
CA LEU A 7 7.00 -53.91 62.52
C LEU A 7 7.45 -52.45 62.30
N ARG A 8 8.69 -52.22 61.81
CA ARG A 8 9.21 -50.88 61.42
C ARG A 8 8.72 -50.61 60.03
N TYR A 9 7.84 -49.61 59.88
CA TYR A 9 7.53 -49.02 58.62
C TYR A 9 8.58 -47.94 58.26
N THR A 10 9.40 -48.17 57.24
CA THR A 10 10.32 -47.18 56.65
C THR A 10 9.53 -46.35 55.62
N LEU A 11 9.24 -45.13 55.97
CA LEU A 11 8.63 -44.14 55.04
C LEU A 11 9.68 -43.67 54.06
N LEU A 12 9.59 -44.10 52.78
CA LEU A 12 10.43 -43.53 51.69
C LEU A 12 9.75 -42.22 51.21
N LEU A 13 10.30 -41.08 51.62
CA LEU A 13 9.95 -39.80 51.04
C LEU A 13 10.62 -39.69 49.66
N GLY A 14 9.88 -39.93 48.59
CA GLY A 14 10.27 -39.62 47.25
C GLY A 14 10.22 -38.11 47.00
N VAL A 15 11.37 -37.46 46.95
CA VAL A 15 11.47 -36.08 46.52
C VAL A 15 11.22 -36.00 45.01
N ILE A 16 10.01 -35.63 44.61
CA ILE A 16 9.69 -35.30 43.23
C ILE A 16 10.24 -33.90 42.97
N THR A 17 11.42 -33.80 42.35
CA THR A 17 11.95 -32.58 41.80
C THR A 17 11.11 -32.24 40.55
N ILE A 18 10.12 -31.35 40.71
CA ILE A 18 9.44 -30.72 39.59
C ILE A 18 10.44 -29.78 38.93
N ASN A 19 11.07 -30.23 37.87
CA ASN A 19 11.80 -29.33 36.95
C ASN A 19 10.75 -28.46 36.27
N THR A 20 10.44 -27.29 36.86
CA THR A 20 9.78 -26.19 36.18
C THR A 20 10.80 -25.63 35.20
N THR A 21 10.80 -26.11 33.95
CA THR A 21 11.34 -25.37 32.84
C THR A 21 10.52 -24.08 32.77
N LEU A 22 11.09 -23.01 33.31
CA LEU A 22 10.64 -21.66 33.02
C LEU A 22 10.73 -21.52 31.48
N LEU A 23 9.60 -21.70 30.78
CA LEU A 23 9.47 -21.18 29.45
C LEU A 23 9.71 -19.66 29.58
N SER A 24 10.94 -19.23 29.35
CA SER A 24 11.24 -17.84 29.16
C SER A 24 10.34 -17.37 28.01
N ALA A 25 9.32 -16.61 28.34
CA ALA A 25 8.52 -15.93 27.32
C ALA A 25 9.51 -15.12 26.50
N GLN A 26 9.84 -15.60 25.31
CA GLN A 26 10.80 -14.95 24.47
C GLN A 26 10.23 -13.59 24.12
N ASN A 27 10.88 -12.53 24.62
CA ASN A 27 10.45 -11.17 24.34
C ASN A 27 10.43 -10.96 22.83
N PHE A 28 9.36 -10.33 22.35
CA PHE A 28 9.29 -9.86 20.97
C PHE A 28 10.47 -8.90 20.72
N ILE A 29 10.80 -8.65 19.44
CA ILE A 29 11.84 -7.70 19.11
C ILE A 29 11.59 -6.34 19.81
N ALA A 30 12.64 -5.59 20.09
CA ALA A 30 12.59 -4.35 20.86
C ALA A 30 11.54 -3.37 20.28
N GLU A 31 10.65 -2.88 21.17
CA GLU A 31 9.67 -1.85 20.86
C GLU A 31 10.38 -0.51 20.57
N GLY A 32 9.97 0.16 19.49
CA GLY A 32 10.53 1.43 19.06
C GLY A 32 10.90 1.47 17.57
N LYS A 33 11.79 2.40 17.22
CA LYS A 33 12.17 2.65 15.82
C LYS A 33 13.35 1.79 15.39
N TRP A 34 13.22 1.27 14.19
CA TRP A 34 14.22 0.46 13.51
C TRP A 34 14.56 1.08 12.16
N ARG A 35 15.81 0.95 11.74
CA ARG A 35 16.25 1.28 10.38
C ARG A 35 16.62 0.01 9.66
N GLY A 36 15.90 -0.30 8.58
CA GLY A 36 16.23 -1.40 7.67
C GLY A 36 17.02 -0.92 6.46
N VAL A 37 17.77 -1.80 5.85
CA VAL A 37 18.52 -1.57 4.59
C VAL A 37 18.37 -2.76 3.68
N PHE A 38 17.87 -2.52 2.47
CA PHE A 38 17.87 -3.50 1.38
C PHE A 38 19.19 -3.45 0.63
N HIS A 39 19.88 -4.57 0.52
CA HIS A 39 21.12 -4.72 -0.25
C HIS A 39 20.80 -5.20 -1.66
N GLN A 40 20.66 -4.25 -2.60
CA GLN A 40 20.29 -4.58 -3.97
C GLN A 40 21.42 -5.31 -4.72
N PRO A 41 21.10 -6.20 -5.67
CA PRO A 41 22.11 -6.95 -6.43
C PRO A 41 23.12 -6.09 -7.20
N ASN A 42 22.78 -4.83 -7.48
CA ASN A 42 23.66 -3.86 -8.14
C ASN A 42 24.58 -3.10 -7.18
N GLY A 43 24.63 -3.50 -5.90
CA GLY A 43 25.44 -2.88 -4.86
C GLY A 43 24.80 -1.62 -4.24
N THR A 44 23.56 -1.28 -4.58
CA THR A 44 22.88 -0.12 -3.99
C THR A 44 22.20 -0.50 -2.68
N ASP A 45 22.49 0.25 -1.62
CA ASP A 45 21.81 0.16 -0.34
C ASP A 45 20.59 1.09 -0.32
N VAL A 46 19.41 0.52 -0.05
CA VAL A 46 18.17 1.30 0.02
C VAL A 46 17.57 1.22 1.43
N PRO A 47 17.66 2.31 2.20
CA PRO A 47 17.16 2.32 3.56
C PRO A 47 15.63 2.52 3.62
N PHE A 48 15.05 1.97 4.69
CA PHE A 48 13.69 2.22 5.12
C PHE A 48 13.61 2.27 6.65
N ASN A 49 12.52 2.80 7.20
CA ASN A 49 12.30 2.83 8.63
C ASN A 49 11.00 2.11 8.97
N PHE A 50 10.99 1.47 10.12
CA PHE A 50 9.77 0.91 10.69
C PHE A 50 9.74 1.10 12.20
N GLU A 51 8.54 1.02 12.76
CA GLU A 51 8.33 1.12 14.20
C GLU A 51 7.61 -0.13 14.70
N VAL A 52 8.08 -0.67 15.80
CA VAL A 52 7.47 -1.78 16.52
C VAL A 52 6.75 -1.24 17.73
N ARG A 53 5.50 -1.64 17.93
CA ARG A 53 4.69 -1.37 19.12
C ARG A 53 4.16 -2.68 19.68
N GLY A 54 4.13 -2.79 21.00
CA GLY A 54 3.74 -4.01 21.69
C GLY A 54 4.92 -4.93 22.01
N LYS A 55 4.82 -5.61 23.15
CA LYS A 55 5.93 -6.40 23.75
C LYS A 55 5.82 -7.90 23.50
N SER A 56 4.68 -8.36 22.96
CA SER A 56 4.44 -9.78 22.68
C SER A 56 3.95 -9.96 21.24
N ALA A 57 4.26 -11.11 20.63
CA ALA A 57 3.88 -11.36 19.24
C ALA A 57 2.38 -11.21 18.94
N PRO A 58 1.43 -11.62 19.81
CA PRO A 58 0.00 -11.43 19.57
C PRO A 58 -0.44 -9.96 19.53
N ASP A 59 0.21 -9.09 20.33
CA ASP A 59 -0.15 -7.68 20.47
C ASP A 59 0.75 -6.77 19.64
N ALA A 60 1.80 -7.32 19.04
CA ALA A 60 2.77 -6.53 18.30
C ALA A 60 2.19 -6.02 17.00
N LYS A 61 2.40 -4.74 16.74
CA LYS A 61 2.12 -4.07 15.48
C LYS A 61 3.40 -3.47 14.93
N ILE A 62 3.61 -3.64 13.63
CA ILE A 62 4.76 -3.07 12.94
C ILE A 62 4.24 -2.09 11.89
N TYR A 63 4.81 -0.89 11.90
CA TYR A 63 4.46 0.19 10.98
C TYR A 63 5.66 0.54 10.13
N LEU A 64 5.54 0.44 8.82
CA LEU A 64 6.50 1.05 7.89
C LEU A 64 6.28 2.57 7.90
N LEU A 65 7.38 3.32 7.96
CA LEU A 65 7.35 4.76 8.11
C LEU A 65 7.88 5.41 6.82
N ASN A 66 7.05 6.20 6.14
CA ASN A 66 7.45 6.97 4.97
C ASN A 66 6.91 8.40 5.13
N ALA A 67 7.77 9.34 5.47
CA ALA A 67 7.34 10.72 5.77
C ALA A 67 6.24 10.76 6.86
N GLU A 68 5.05 11.19 6.47
CA GLU A 68 3.87 11.27 7.35
C GLU A 68 3.10 9.95 7.40
N GLU A 69 3.38 9.02 6.48
CA GLU A 69 2.72 7.74 6.39
C GLU A 69 3.18 6.76 7.46
N ARG A 70 2.21 6.07 8.05
CA ARG A 70 2.40 4.92 8.93
C ARG A 70 1.62 3.75 8.36
N PHE A 71 2.30 2.93 7.56
CA PHE A 71 1.68 1.77 6.94
C PHE A 71 1.78 0.55 7.85
N GLU A 72 0.66 0.12 8.45
CA GLU A 72 0.59 -1.08 9.29
C GLU A 72 0.81 -2.33 8.43
N THR A 73 1.73 -3.21 8.85
CA THR A 73 1.96 -4.50 8.21
C THR A 73 0.84 -5.49 8.55
N SER A 74 0.83 -6.66 7.93
CA SER A 74 0.05 -7.78 8.46
C SER A 74 0.64 -8.24 9.80
N GLN A 75 -0.10 -9.05 10.55
CA GLN A 75 0.33 -9.54 11.87
C GLN A 75 1.70 -10.21 11.79
N PRO A 76 2.71 -9.72 12.53
CA PRO A 76 4.02 -10.34 12.56
C PRO A 76 3.99 -11.70 13.26
N ILE A 77 4.87 -12.61 12.85
CA ILE A 77 5.01 -13.96 13.40
C ILE A 77 6.44 -14.11 13.91
N GLN A 78 6.61 -14.33 15.20
CA GLN A 78 7.92 -14.66 15.78
C GLN A 78 7.91 -16.06 16.39
N LYS A 79 8.89 -16.87 16.03
CA LYS A 79 9.13 -18.21 16.58
C LYS A 79 10.63 -18.35 16.83
N ALA A 80 10.99 -18.56 18.10
CA ALA A 80 12.40 -18.60 18.51
C ALA A 80 13.15 -17.34 18.01
N ASP A 81 14.26 -17.51 17.31
CA ASP A 81 15.07 -16.45 16.72
C ASP A 81 14.61 -16.03 15.31
N SER A 82 13.42 -16.45 14.87
CA SER A 82 12.87 -16.13 13.54
C SER A 82 11.70 -15.17 13.65
N LEU A 83 11.74 -14.08 12.88
CA LEU A 83 10.67 -13.09 12.74
C LEU A 83 10.24 -13.00 11.28
N ILE A 84 8.95 -13.20 11.02
CA ILE A 84 8.32 -12.94 9.72
C ILE A 84 7.42 -11.72 9.85
N ILE A 85 7.59 -10.75 8.95
CA ILE A 85 6.73 -9.57 8.80
C ILE A 85 6.02 -9.71 7.44
N PRO A 86 4.78 -10.19 7.42
CA PRO A 86 4.07 -10.41 6.16
C PRO A 86 3.47 -9.11 5.61
N PHE A 87 3.33 -9.05 4.29
CA PHE A 87 2.61 -8.03 3.54
C PHE A 87 1.58 -8.73 2.65
N ASP A 88 0.44 -9.05 3.25
CA ASP A 88 -0.58 -9.92 2.64
C ASP A 88 -1.09 -9.39 1.30
N GLN A 89 -1.27 -8.07 1.17
CA GLN A 89 -1.73 -7.43 -0.07
C GLN A 89 -0.76 -7.63 -1.25
N PHE A 90 0.52 -7.84 -0.95
CA PHE A 90 1.57 -7.92 -1.96
C PHE A 90 2.10 -9.35 -2.16
N ASP A 91 1.62 -10.32 -1.39
CA ASP A 91 2.14 -11.69 -1.34
C ASP A 91 3.65 -11.76 -1.05
N THR A 92 4.15 -10.83 -0.21
CA THR A 92 5.56 -10.68 0.15
C THR A 92 5.76 -10.72 1.66
N GLU A 93 7.01 -10.87 2.08
CA GLU A 93 7.39 -10.88 3.49
C GLU A 93 8.83 -10.39 3.69
N LEU A 94 9.10 -9.83 4.86
CA LEU A 94 10.44 -9.75 5.43
C LEU A 94 10.62 -10.93 6.38
N ALA A 95 11.64 -11.73 6.16
CA ALA A 95 11.99 -12.88 6.98
C ALA A 95 13.35 -12.66 7.62
N PHE A 96 13.39 -12.52 8.94
CA PHE A 96 14.58 -12.17 9.69
C PHE A 96 15.00 -13.26 10.67
N LYS A 97 16.30 -13.37 10.90
CA LYS A 97 16.90 -13.90 12.12
C LYS A 97 17.04 -12.76 13.10
N VAL A 98 16.58 -12.99 14.34
CA VAL A 98 16.60 -11.99 15.42
C VAL A 98 17.92 -12.11 16.19
N GLY A 99 18.66 -11.00 16.27
CA GLY A 99 19.82 -10.81 17.14
C GLY A 99 19.57 -9.72 18.19
N ASP A 100 20.58 -9.41 18.99
CA ASP A 100 20.52 -8.30 19.92
C ASP A 100 20.55 -6.97 19.17
N LYS A 101 19.42 -6.24 19.17
CA LYS A 101 19.24 -4.94 18.48
C LYS A 101 19.56 -4.98 16.96
N GLN A 102 19.64 -6.16 16.37
CA GLN A 102 19.89 -6.36 14.95
C GLN A 102 18.98 -7.46 14.39
N LEU A 103 18.54 -7.28 13.15
CA LEU A 103 17.83 -8.27 12.36
C LEU A 103 18.60 -8.47 11.06
N THR A 104 18.79 -9.72 10.66
CA THR A 104 19.41 -10.06 9.36
C THR A 104 18.52 -11.03 8.62
N GLY A 105 18.33 -10.83 7.32
CA GLY A 105 17.42 -11.70 6.58
C GLY A 105 17.16 -11.27 5.14
N PHE A 106 15.94 -11.46 4.71
CA PHE A 106 15.58 -11.30 3.31
C PHE A 106 14.17 -10.70 3.15
N PHE A 107 14.00 -9.91 2.10
CA PHE A 107 12.71 -9.59 1.51
C PHE A 107 12.45 -10.55 0.34
N ARG A 108 11.26 -11.17 0.29
CA ARG A 108 10.93 -12.18 -0.70
C ARG A 108 9.42 -12.32 -0.91
N LYS A 109 9.02 -13.06 -1.93
CA LYS A 109 7.63 -13.53 -2.06
C LYS A 109 7.33 -14.63 -1.03
N LYS A 110 6.09 -14.70 -0.56
CA LYS A 110 5.65 -15.71 0.42
C LYS A 110 5.72 -17.14 -0.11
N ASP A 111 5.53 -17.34 -1.42
CA ASP A 111 5.67 -18.64 -2.08
C ASP A 111 7.13 -19.01 -2.36
N HIS A 112 8.06 -18.16 -1.92
CA HIS A 112 9.50 -18.27 -2.11
C HIS A 112 9.95 -18.32 -3.57
N SER A 113 9.07 -17.93 -4.50
CA SER A 113 9.42 -17.81 -5.92
C SER A 113 10.18 -16.53 -6.20
N GLY A 114 11.04 -16.56 -7.20
CA GLY A 114 11.78 -15.39 -7.68
C GLY A 114 13.01 -15.03 -6.82
N LYS A 115 13.45 -13.77 -6.98
CA LYS A 115 14.67 -13.26 -6.32
C LYS A 115 14.37 -12.86 -4.89
N THR A 116 15.31 -13.13 -4.00
CA THR A 116 15.36 -12.60 -2.64
C THR A 116 16.30 -11.41 -2.58
N ILE A 117 15.97 -10.42 -1.75
CA ILE A 117 16.82 -9.24 -1.52
C ILE A 117 17.30 -9.32 -0.07
N PRO A 118 18.61 -9.40 0.20
CA PRO A 118 19.14 -9.35 1.57
C PRO A 118 18.72 -8.05 2.27
N VAL A 119 18.40 -8.15 3.55
CA VAL A 119 17.96 -7.03 4.38
C VAL A 119 18.54 -7.15 5.76
N ASP A 120 19.13 -6.07 6.24
CA ASP A 120 19.50 -5.90 7.65
C ASP A 120 18.65 -4.81 8.31
N ALA A 121 18.44 -4.90 9.63
CA ALA A 121 17.81 -3.82 10.37
C ALA A 121 18.46 -3.62 11.74
N THR A 122 18.56 -2.34 12.17
CA THR A 122 19.20 -1.93 13.43
C THR A 122 18.23 -1.13 14.27
N PHE A 123 18.12 -1.51 15.55
CA PHE A 123 17.29 -0.83 16.54
C PHE A 123 17.87 0.53 16.95
N GLY A 124 16.99 1.50 17.18
CA GLY A 124 17.32 2.82 17.71
C GLY A 124 17.82 3.82 16.66
N SER A 125 18.09 3.41 15.44
CA SER A 125 18.47 4.32 14.36
C SER A 125 17.22 4.99 13.77
N THR A 126 17.20 6.33 13.79
CA THR A 126 16.03 7.13 13.36
C THR A 126 16.22 7.84 12.03
N TYR A 127 17.47 7.97 11.55
CA TYR A 127 17.76 8.52 10.23
C TYR A 127 17.41 7.50 9.12
N ARG A 128 17.07 7.96 7.94
CA ARG A 128 16.86 7.10 6.77
C ARG A 128 18.15 7.03 5.95
N PHE A 129 18.61 8.14 5.42
CA PHE A 129 19.90 8.28 4.75
C PHE A 129 20.86 9.03 5.66
N ASP A 130 22.13 8.68 5.59
CA ASP A 130 23.19 9.47 6.18
C ASP A 130 23.44 10.71 5.29
N ASP A 131 23.43 11.88 5.86
CA ASP A 131 23.70 13.12 5.14
C ASP A 131 25.20 13.50 5.21
N ASN A 132 26.02 12.69 5.89
CA ASN A 132 27.45 12.90 6.08
C ASN A 132 27.81 14.33 6.58
N GLY A 133 26.86 15.05 7.18
CA GLY A 133 27.00 16.42 7.63
C GLY A 133 27.16 17.46 6.51
N ALA A 134 27.03 17.05 5.24
CA ALA A 134 27.16 17.98 4.12
C ALA A 134 25.89 18.83 3.97
N LYS A 135 26.06 20.16 3.92
CA LYS A 135 24.94 21.07 3.70
C LYS A 135 24.42 20.96 2.26
N PRO A 136 23.10 21.08 2.05
CA PRO A 136 22.53 21.19 0.71
C PRO A 136 23.11 22.40 -0.05
N ALA A 137 23.43 22.20 -1.33
CA ALA A 137 23.88 23.27 -2.22
C ALA A 137 22.75 24.24 -2.63
N GLY A 138 21.50 23.82 -2.42
CA GLY A 138 20.32 24.63 -2.74
C GLY A 138 19.03 24.03 -2.19
N ASP A 139 17.90 24.67 -2.51
CA ASP A 139 16.55 24.22 -2.17
C ASP A 139 15.83 23.76 -3.45
N ILE A 140 15.52 22.46 -3.49
CA ILE A 140 14.77 21.83 -4.57
C ILE A 140 13.27 21.70 -4.27
N SER A 141 12.76 22.43 -3.29
CA SER A 141 11.31 22.48 -3.07
C SER A 141 10.59 23.08 -4.28
N GLY A 142 9.42 22.52 -4.58
CA GLY A 142 8.55 23.01 -5.63
C GLY A 142 7.96 21.92 -6.50
N LYS A 143 7.37 22.37 -7.60
CA LYS A 143 6.73 21.53 -8.60
C LYS A 143 7.61 21.44 -9.85
N TYR A 144 7.65 20.26 -10.45
CA TYR A 144 8.54 19.95 -11.57
C TYR A 144 7.80 19.19 -12.66
N ASP A 145 8.07 19.55 -13.91
CA ASP A 145 7.85 18.66 -15.04
C ASP A 145 8.91 17.56 -15.01
N ILE A 146 8.51 16.33 -14.78
CA ILE A 146 9.38 15.17 -14.74
C ILE A 146 9.17 14.33 -15.99
N THR A 147 10.25 13.91 -16.61
CA THR A 147 10.25 12.93 -17.70
C THR A 147 11.03 11.71 -17.27
N PHE A 148 10.34 10.61 -17.03
CA PHE A 148 10.96 9.29 -16.84
C PHE A 148 11.27 8.68 -18.19
N LYS A 149 12.42 8.01 -18.29
CA LYS A 149 12.85 7.32 -19.51
C LYS A 149 13.15 5.85 -19.17
N SER A 150 12.40 4.95 -19.78
CA SER A 150 12.63 3.50 -19.65
C SER A 150 13.81 3.04 -20.50
N GLU A 151 14.34 1.86 -20.24
CA GLU A 151 15.50 1.29 -20.97
C GLU A 151 15.24 1.18 -22.48
N ASN A 152 14.01 0.95 -22.91
CA ASN A 152 13.63 0.94 -24.33
C ASN A 152 13.39 2.33 -24.94
N GLY A 153 13.70 3.41 -24.19
CA GLY A 153 13.59 4.79 -24.64
C GLY A 153 12.18 5.39 -24.55
N LYS A 154 11.16 4.66 -24.08
CA LYS A 154 9.82 5.20 -23.88
C LYS A 154 9.83 6.22 -22.75
N GLU A 155 9.27 7.39 -23.01
CA GLU A 155 9.10 8.46 -22.04
C GLU A 155 7.74 8.39 -21.35
N ASP A 156 7.74 8.67 -20.04
CA ASP A 156 6.55 8.79 -19.21
C ASP A 156 6.59 10.15 -18.49
N LYS A 157 5.58 10.99 -18.76
CA LYS A 157 5.45 12.32 -18.17
C LYS A 157 4.83 12.22 -16.78
N SER A 158 5.36 13.04 -15.88
CA SER A 158 5.00 13.03 -14.47
C SER A 158 5.14 14.42 -13.89
N VAL A 159 4.42 14.72 -12.82
CA VAL A 159 4.63 15.93 -12.02
C VAL A 159 5.31 15.53 -10.72
N GLY A 160 6.50 16.05 -10.47
CA GLY A 160 7.23 15.88 -9.22
C GLY A 160 6.85 16.96 -8.21
N LEU A 161 6.46 16.56 -7.01
CA LEU A 161 6.22 17.44 -5.87
C LEU A 161 7.34 17.22 -4.86
N PHE A 162 8.16 18.26 -4.61
CA PHE A 162 9.30 18.19 -3.69
C PHE A 162 9.12 19.20 -2.57
N LYS A 163 9.44 18.77 -1.33
CA LYS A 163 9.42 19.61 -0.12
C LYS A 163 10.68 19.35 0.69
N GLN A 164 11.55 20.33 0.73
CA GLN A 164 12.80 20.28 1.47
C GLN A 164 12.68 21.06 2.79
N LYS A 165 13.26 20.51 3.87
CA LYS A 165 13.43 21.19 5.17
C LYS A 165 14.85 20.95 5.66
N GLY A 166 15.73 21.92 5.47
CA GLY A 166 17.16 21.72 5.68
C GLY A 166 17.69 20.65 4.73
N ASN A 167 18.27 19.58 5.24
CA ASN A 167 18.71 18.43 4.46
C ASN A 167 17.62 17.34 4.27
N LYS A 168 16.49 17.40 4.97
CA LYS A 168 15.39 16.44 4.80
C LYS A 168 14.61 16.73 3.54
N LEU A 169 14.34 15.68 2.78
CA LEU A 169 13.58 15.76 1.53
C LEU A 169 12.36 14.82 1.58
N TYR A 170 11.25 15.35 1.14
CA TYR A 170 9.99 14.64 0.94
C TYR A 170 9.52 14.86 -0.48
N ALA A 171 9.02 13.84 -1.14
CA ALA A 171 8.54 13.96 -2.50
C ALA A 171 7.43 12.96 -2.83
N THR A 172 6.76 13.19 -3.95
CA THR A 172 5.98 12.21 -4.69
C THR A 172 6.03 12.54 -6.17
N PHE A 173 5.82 11.55 -7.02
CA PHE A 173 5.67 11.71 -8.46
C PHE A 173 4.24 11.37 -8.85
N MET A 174 3.48 12.36 -9.32
CA MET A 174 2.14 12.18 -9.85
C MET A 174 2.21 11.73 -11.31
N ARG A 175 1.42 10.75 -11.67
CA ARG A 175 1.23 10.21 -13.03
C ARG A 175 -0.25 10.07 -13.34
N ILE A 176 -0.59 9.90 -14.60
CA ILE A 176 -1.98 9.61 -15.01
C ILE A 176 -2.53 8.32 -14.38
N THR A 177 -1.67 7.43 -13.89
CA THR A 177 -2.04 6.15 -13.26
C THR A 177 -2.11 6.21 -11.73
N GLY A 178 -1.77 7.35 -11.13
CA GLY A 178 -1.70 7.53 -9.67
C GLY A 178 -0.39 8.20 -9.26
N ASP A 179 0.02 8.06 -8.03
CA ASP A 179 1.24 8.66 -7.49
C ASP A 179 2.21 7.64 -6.89
N SER A 180 3.42 8.09 -6.59
CA SER A 180 4.49 7.27 -6.00
C SER A 180 4.38 7.16 -4.48
N ARG A 181 3.26 7.56 -3.89
CA ARG A 181 3.05 7.64 -2.45
C ARG A 181 4.12 8.50 -1.77
N PHE A 182 4.30 8.34 -0.47
CA PHE A 182 5.25 9.13 0.30
C PHE A 182 6.69 8.65 0.07
N LEU A 183 7.51 9.51 -0.50
CA LEU A 183 8.96 9.33 -0.60
C LEU A 183 9.64 10.20 0.46
N GLN A 184 10.64 9.64 1.12
CA GLN A 184 11.42 10.35 2.14
C GLN A 184 12.91 10.15 1.92
N GLY A 185 13.68 11.21 2.16
CA GLY A 185 15.12 11.12 2.02
C GLY A 185 15.87 12.37 2.45
N VAL A 186 16.99 12.63 1.79
CA VAL A 186 17.91 13.73 2.11
C VAL A 186 18.44 14.42 0.86
N VAL A 187 18.86 15.68 1.04
CA VAL A 187 19.72 16.43 0.11
C VAL A 187 21.07 16.60 0.79
N THR A 188 22.15 16.28 0.07
CA THR A 188 23.53 16.44 0.52
C THR A 188 24.39 17.00 -0.61
N GLY A 189 25.00 18.18 -0.42
CA GLY A 189 25.59 18.93 -1.52
C GLY A 189 24.54 19.19 -2.60
N ASN A 190 24.84 18.81 -3.84
CA ASN A 190 23.93 18.88 -4.99
C ASN A 190 23.26 17.56 -5.33
N GLN A 191 23.32 16.57 -4.43
CA GLN A 191 22.71 15.24 -4.60
C GLN A 191 21.46 15.10 -3.75
N PHE A 192 20.52 14.27 -4.21
CA PHE A 192 19.37 13.88 -3.43
C PHE A 192 19.13 12.38 -3.50
N PHE A 193 18.57 11.84 -2.42
CA PHE A 193 18.24 10.44 -2.24
C PHE A 193 16.85 10.33 -1.64
N LEU A 194 16.00 9.47 -2.21
CA LEU A 194 14.64 9.23 -1.76
C LEU A 194 14.34 7.74 -1.76
N SER A 195 13.66 7.24 -0.74
CA SER A 195 13.15 5.87 -0.73
C SER A 195 11.75 5.78 -0.14
N SER A 196 11.05 4.69 -0.48
CA SER A 196 9.78 4.29 0.11
C SER A 196 9.65 2.78 0.11
N PHE A 197 8.98 2.24 1.12
CA PHE A 197 8.66 0.83 1.20
C PHE A 197 7.35 0.64 1.96
N ILE A 198 6.41 -0.10 1.35
CA ILE A 198 5.13 -0.48 1.96
C ILE A 198 4.85 -1.99 1.84
N GLY A 199 5.89 -2.77 1.45
CA GLY A 199 5.77 -4.22 1.31
C GLY A 199 5.64 -4.74 -0.13
N GLY A 200 5.18 -3.95 -1.09
CA GLY A 200 5.00 -4.40 -2.48
C GLY A 200 6.28 -4.40 -3.31
N GLY A 201 7.22 -3.56 -2.95
CA GLY A 201 8.51 -3.38 -3.60
C GLY A 201 9.25 -2.19 -3.03
N VAL A 202 10.53 -2.08 -3.37
CA VAL A 202 11.42 -1.03 -2.88
C VAL A 202 11.47 0.09 -3.90
N ALA A 203 10.99 1.28 -3.54
CA ALA A 203 11.16 2.48 -4.33
C ALA A 203 12.45 3.21 -3.93
N TYR A 204 13.25 3.60 -4.92
CA TYR A 204 14.48 4.35 -4.72
C TYR A 204 14.71 5.31 -5.88
N TYR A 205 14.88 6.57 -5.55
CA TYR A 205 15.17 7.64 -6.51
C TYR A 205 16.38 8.43 -6.03
N THR A 206 17.32 8.68 -6.92
CA THR A 206 18.50 9.49 -6.65
C THR A 206 18.82 10.33 -7.87
N GLY A 207 19.46 11.45 -7.65
CA GLY A 207 19.89 12.33 -8.69
C GLY A 207 20.69 13.51 -8.16
N THR A 208 21.01 14.40 -9.08
CA THR A 208 21.67 15.67 -8.83
C THR A 208 20.76 16.81 -9.25
N PHE A 209 21.07 18.01 -8.79
CA PHE A 209 20.48 19.25 -9.30
C PHE A 209 21.57 20.28 -9.53
N ASP A 210 21.33 21.14 -10.49
CA ASP A 210 22.21 22.25 -10.83
C ASP A 210 21.74 23.59 -10.24
N ASN A 211 22.47 24.65 -10.49
CA ASN A 211 22.15 25.99 -10.01
C ASN A 211 20.83 26.57 -10.57
N SER A 212 20.33 26.05 -11.70
CA SER A 212 19.03 26.39 -12.26
C SER A 212 17.89 25.62 -11.58
N GLY A 213 18.21 24.63 -10.74
CA GLY A 213 17.26 23.71 -10.11
C GLY A 213 16.81 22.58 -11.03
N GLN A 214 17.46 22.36 -12.17
CA GLN A 214 17.20 21.22 -13.04
C GLN A 214 17.64 19.92 -12.34
N LEU A 215 16.74 18.92 -12.30
CA LEU A 215 17.01 17.62 -11.72
C LEU A 215 17.49 16.65 -12.78
N THR A 216 18.51 15.87 -12.45
CA THR A 216 19.00 14.75 -13.27
C THR A 216 19.10 13.51 -12.41
N GLY A 217 18.14 12.57 -12.58
CA GLY A 217 18.13 11.26 -11.94
C GLY A 217 18.70 10.19 -12.84
N LYS A 218 18.81 8.94 -12.31
CA LYS A 218 19.30 7.79 -13.08
C LYS A 218 18.48 7.51 -14.34
N ASN A 219 17.16 7.66 -14.25
CA ASN A 219 16.22 7.37 -15.34
C ASN A 219 15.15 8.45 -15.51
N PHE A 220 15.42 9.66 -15.02
CA PHE A 220 14.51 10.80 -15.20
C PHE A 220 15.25 12.12 -15.21
N THR A 221 14.61 13.12 -15.80
CA THR A 221 14.99 14.52 -15.71
C THR A 221 13.82 15.32 -15.17
N GLY A 222 14.11 16.46 -14.55
CA GLY A 222 13.08 17.35 -14.00
C GLY A 222 13.41 18.80 -14.25
N VAL A 223 12.43 19.57 -14.72
CA VAL A 223 12.54 21.01 -14.88
C VAL A 223 11.55 21.69 -13.94
N LYS A 224 12.04 22.64 -13.13
CA LYS A 224 11.18 23.35 -12.18
C LYS A 224 10.12 24.14 -12.93
N ASN A 225 8.85 23.82 -12.66
CA ASN A 225 7.71 24.47 -13.31
C ASN A 225 6.52 24.53 -12.32
N PRO A 226 6.21 25.72 -11.77
CA PRO A 226 5.06 25.90 -10.89
C PRO A 226 3.73 25.53 -11.55
N GLU A 227 3.65 25.61 -12.88
CA GLU A 227 2.46 25.29 -13.67
C GLU A 227 2.44 23.86 -14.20
N ALA A 228 3.42 23.00 -13.81
CA ALA A 228 3.43 21.60 -14.23
C ALA A 228 2.09 20.93 -13.92
N ALA A 229 1.50 20.24 -14.88
CA ALA A 229 0.20 19.61 -14.74
C ALA A 229 0.14 18.31 -15.54
N LEU A 230 -0.70 17.40 -15.09
CA LEU A 230 -1.10 16.21 -15.85
C LEU A 230 -2.42 16.50 -16.60
N PRO A 231 -2.72 15.72 -17.64
CA PRO A 231 -4.05 15.74 -18.22
C PRO A 231 -5.14 15.51 -17.17
N ASP A 232 -6.30 16.10 -17.38
CA ASP A 232 -7.44 15.94 -16.49
C ASP A 232 -7.85 14.45 -16.40
N PRO A 233 -7.80 13.81 -15.21
CA PRO A 233 -8.11 12.40 -15.03
C PRO A 233 -9.55 12.02 -15.42
N TYR A 234 -10.45 13.00 -15.48
CA TYR A 234 -11.83 12.82 -15.92
C TYR A 234 -12.00 12.73 -17.45
N THR A 235 -10.97 13.03 -18.22
CA THR A 235 -11.01 13.00 -19.69
C THR A 235 -10.28 11.81 -20.30
N LEU A 236 -9.53 11.04 -19.50
CA LEU A 236 -8.65 9.98 -19.99
C LEU A 236 -9.41 8.68 -20.36
N THR A 237 -10.37 8.29 -19.53
CA THR A 237 -11.25 7.15 -19.77
C THR A 237 -12.68 7.63 -19.88
N TYR A 238 -13.40 7.17 -20.91
CA TYR A 238 -14.77 7.54 -21.20
C TYR A 238 -15.50 6.39 -21.87
N LEU A 239 -16.85 6.46 -21.96
CA LEU A 239 -17.63 5.49 -22.72
C LEU A 239 -17.53 5.76 -24.22
N LYS A 240 -17.35 4.71 -25.00
CA LYS A 240 -17.42 4.77 -26.48
C LYS A 240 -18.80 5.25 -26.91
N GLU A 241 -18.87 5.82 -28.12
CA GLU A 241 -20.12 6.21 -28.75
C GLU A 241 -21.13 5.07 -28.76
N GLY A 242 -22.39 5.36 -28.46
CA GLY A 242 -23.49 4.39 -28.38
C GLY A 242 -23.65 3.73 -26.99
N TYR A 243 -22.70 3.86 -26.09
CA TYR A 243 -22.84 3.37 -24.71
C TYR A 243 -23.23 4.50 -23.76
N LYS A 244 -24.14 4.21 -22.82
CA LYS A 244 -24.51 5.09 -21.70
C LYS A 244 -24.31 4.41 -20.36
N THR A 245 -24.32 3.08 -20.32
CA THR A 245 -24.25 2.26 -19.11
C THR A 245 -22.96 1.47 -19.05
N PHE A 246 -22.61 1.06 -17.83
CA PHE A 246 -21.48 0.18 -17.54
C PHE A 246 -22.02 -1.14 -17.00
N ASP A 247 -22.25 -2.10 -17.87
CA ASP A 247 -22.89 -3.35 -17.50
C ASP A 247 -21.89 -4.44 -17.10
N PHE A 248 -22.18 -5.13 -16.02
CA PHE A 248 -21.47 -6.34 -15.61
C PHE A 248 -22.39 -7.26 -14.79
N SER A 249 -22.00 -8.53 -14.67
CA SER A 249 -22.57 -9.52 -13.76
C SER A 249 -21.44 -10.42 -13.28
N LEU A 250 -20.88 -10.11 -12.13
CA LEU A 250 -19.64 -10.69 -11.58
C LEU A 250 -19.91 -11.40 -10.26
N PRO A 251 -19.17 -12.48 -9.92
CA PRO A 251 -19.33 -13.16 -8.66
C PRO A 251 -18.66 -12.35 -7.53
N ASP A 252 -19.28 -12.32 -6.35
CA ASP A 252 -18.61 -11.99 -5.13
C ASP A 252 -17.70 -13.16 -4.64
N VAL A 253 -17.07 -13.00 -3.49
CA VAL A 253 -16.16 -14.02 -2.94
C VAL A 253 -16.85 -15.32 -2.52
N ASP A 254 -18.17 -15.34 -2.45
CA ASP A 254 -19.01 -16.52 -2.12
C ASP A 254 -19.72 -17.10 -3.38
N GLY A 255 -19.44 -16.52 -4.56
CA GLY A 255 -19.97 -16.95 -5.85
C GLY A 255 -21.35 -16.38 -6.20
N LYS A 256 -21.92 -15.51 -5.34
CA LYS A 256 -23.17 -14.82 -5.67
C LYS A 256 -22.90 -13.74 -6.71
N LYS A 257 -23.71 -13.75 -7.78
CA LYS A 257 -23.62 -12.72 -8.82
C LYS A 257 -24.15 -11.40 -8.33
N VAL A 258 -23.40 -10.33 -8.62
CA VAL A 258 -23.72 -8.93 -8.39
C VAL A 258 -23.72 -8.19 -9.71
N SER A 259 -24.74 -7.38 -9.93
CA SER A 259 -24.94 -6.57 -11.14
C SER A 259 -25.48 -5.21 -10.78
N LEU A 260 -25.14 -4.15 -11.53
CA LEU A 260 -25.77 -2.82 -11.38
C LEU A 260 -27.29 -2.86 -11.60
N LYS A 261 -27.85 -3.93 -12.19
CA LYS A 261 -29.29 -4.13 -12.39
C LYS A 261 -30.01 -4.68 -11.16
N ASP A 262 -29.29 -5.05 -10.09
CA ASP A 262 -29.88 -5.53 -8.85
C ASP A 262 -30.69 -4.42 -8.16
N ASP A 263 -31.78 -4.80 -7.48
CA ASP A 263 -32.69 -3.84 -6.81
C ASP A 263 -31.98 -2.92 -5.81
N LYS A 264 -30.92 -3.38 -5.20
CA LYS A 264 -30.08 -2.62 -4.28
C LYS A 264 -29.55 -1.31 -4.89
N TYR A 265 -29.25 -1.30 -6.19
CA TYR A 265 -28.63 -0.15 -6.88
C TYR A 265 -29.64 0.71 -7.65
N LYS A 266 -30.90 0.27 -7.79
CA LYS A 266 -31.94 1.03 -8.49
C LYS A 266 -32.20 2.36 -7.78
N ASN A 267 -32.26 3.43 -8.54
CA ASN A 267 -32.49 4.79 -8.05
C ASN A 267 -31.44 5.27 -7.04
N LYS A 268 -30.21 4.75 -7.13
CA LYS A 268 -29.07 5.14 -6.32
C LYS A 268 -27.96 5.75 -7.17
N VAL A 269 -27.20 6.65 -6.59
CA VAL A 269 -25.88 7.00 -7.11
C VAL A 269 -24.95 5.86 -6.76
N VAL A 270 -24.28 5.26 -7.75
CA VAL A 270 -23.38 4.13 -7.48
C VAL A 270 -21.95 4.49 -7.87
N ILE A 271 -21.04 4.33 -6.92
CA ILE A 271 -19.60 4.45 -7.18
C ILE A 271 -19.06 3.07 -7.49
N VAL A 272 -18.58 2.88 -8.72
CA VAL A 272 -17.92 1.64 -9.11
C VAL A 272 -16.43 1.88 -9.21
N THR A 273 -15.62 1.07 -8.52
CA THR A 273 -14.17 1.13 -8.65
C THR A 273 -13.62 -0.14 -9.27
N ILE A 274 -12.81 0.01 -10.33
CA ILE A 274 -12.04 -1.09 -10.92
C ILE A 274 -10.70 -1.10 -10.21
N THR A 275 -10.46 -2.09 -9.35
CA THR A 275 -9.42 -2.09 -8.34
C THR A 275 -8.66 -3.43 -8.27
N GLY A 276 -7.72 -3.56 -7.34
CA GLY A 276 -7.02 -4.80 -7.01
C GLY A 276 -6.31 -4.69 -5.67
N THR A 277 -6.35 -5.77 -4.89
CA THR A 277 -5.81 -5.80 -3.52
C THR A 277 -4.30 -5.54 -3.45
N TRP A 278 -3.59 -5.83 -4.52
CA TRP A 278 -2.14 -5.73 -4.71
C TRP A 278 -1.65 -4.32 -5.12
N CYS A 279 -2.56 -3.40 -5.44
CA CYS A 279 -2.22 -2.10 -6.03
C CYS A 279 -2.07 -1.01 -4.96
N PRO A 280 -0.90 -0.33 -4.85
CA PRO A 280 -0.69 0.71 -3.82
C PRO A 280 -1.68 1.88 -3.87
N ASN A 281 -2.03 2.37 -5.06
CA ASN A 281 -3.00 3.46 -5.21
C ASN A 281 -4.44 3.01 -4.92
N CYS A 282 -4.77 1.72 -5.17
CA CYS A 282 -6.06 1.14 -4.78
C CYS A 282 -6.19 1.01 -3.26
N ILE A 283 -5.06 0.80 -2.56
CA ILE A 283 -4.99 0.82 -1.10
C ILE A 283 -5.35 2.22 -0.57
N ASP A 284 -4.84 3.28 -1.18
CA ASP A 284 -5.17 4.67 -0.81
C ASP A 284 -6.62 5.02 -1.13
N GLU A 285 -7.11 4.56 -2.29
CA GLU A 285 -8.52 4.72 -2.67
C GLU A 285 -9.45 4.03 -1.67
N ALA A 286 -9.19 2.78 -1.28
CA ALA A 286 -9.99 2.07 -0.28
C ALA A 286 -9.96 2.78 1.07
N GLY A 287 -8.78 3.30 1.47
CA GLY A 287 -8.63 4.12 2.67
C GLY A 287 -9.48 5.39 2.66
N PHE A 288 -9.76 5.95 1.48
CA PHE A 288 -10.69 7.06 1.29
C PHE A 288 -12.15 6.60 1.17
N LEU A 289 -12.44 5.67 0.26
CA LEU A 289 -13.80 5.32 -0.14
C LEU A 289 -14.56 4.58 0.96
N ALA A 290 -13.93 3.68 1.70
CA ALA A 290 -14.62 2.88 2.70
C ALA A 290 -15.21 3.71 3.85
N PRO A 291 -14.47 4.62 4.54
CA PRO A 291 -15.06 5.49 5.54
C PRO A 291 -16.01 6.54 4.94
N TRP A 292 -15.74 6.99 3.72
CA TRP A 292 -16.62 7.91 3.01
C TRP A 292 -17.99 7.27 2.72
N TYR A 293 -18.02 6.03 2.21
CA TYR A 293 -19.25 5.29 1.93
C TYR A 293 -20.09 5.11 3.19
N LYS A 294 -19.50 4.71 4.31
CA LYS A 294 -20.22 4.56 5.58
C LYS A 294 -20.95 5.82 6.02
N LYS A 295 -20.35 6.99 5.77
CA LYS A 295 -20.94 8.30 6.09
C LYS A 295 -22.05 8.69 5.12
N ASN A 296 -22.00 8.23 3.86
CA ASN A 296 -22.84 8.73 2.78
C ASN A 296 -23.92 7.76 2.29
N LYS A 297 -23.85 6.45 2.61
CA LYS A 297 -24.82 5.45 2.15
C LYS A 297 -26.28 5.80 2.45
N ALA A 298 -26.57 6.41 3.61
CA ALA A 298 -27.92 6.81 3.98
C ALA A 298 -28.49 7.93 3.09
N ARG A 299 -27.66 8.61 2.30
CA ARG A 299 -28.07 9.65 1.34
C ARG A 299 -28.57 9.08 0.00
N GLY A 300 -28.57 7.75 -0.16
CA GLY A 300 -28.92 7.10 -1.41
C GLY A 300 -27.71 6.81 -2.31
N VAL A 301 -26.55 6.59 -1.71
CA VAL A 301 -25.32 6.20 -2.41
C VAL A 301 -25.02 4.73 -2.13
N GLU A 302 -24.60 4.01 -3.16
CA GLU A 302 -24.01 2.67 -3.08
C GLU A 302 -22.60 2.65 -3.67
N ALA A 303 -21.84 1.60 -3.37
CA ALA A 303 -20.52 1.40 -3.97
C ALA A 303 -20.27 -0.09 -4.30
N ILE A 304 -19.40 -0.34 -5.27
CA ILE A 304 -18.97 -1.67 -5.70
C ILE A 304 -17.49 -1.63 -6.04
N GLY A 305 -16.69 -2.55 -5.46
CA GLY A 305 -15.31 -2.79 -5.86
C GLY A 305 -15.21 -3.98 -6.81
N ILE A 306 -14.69 -3.77 -8.02
CA ILE A 306 -14.43 -4.84 -9.00
C ILE A 306 -12.93 -5.15 -8.96
N HIS A 307 -12.58 -6.28 -8.36
CA HIS A 307 -11.21 -6.70 -8.15
C HIS A 307 -10.64 -7.50 -9.31
N PHE A 308 -9.49 -7.09 -9.81
CA PHE A 308 -8.66 -7.87 -10.70
C PHE A 308 -7.41 -8.34 -9.95
N GLU A 309 -7.26 -9.66 -9.80
CA GLU A 309 -6.29 -10.24 -8.90
C GLU A 309 -5.16 -10.96 -9.65
N ARG A 310 -4.04 -11.23 -8.94
CA ARG A 310 -2.86 -11.91 -9.52
C ARG A 310 -3.10 -13.39 -9.85
N LYS A 311 -4.10 -14.03 -9.18
CA LYS A 311 -4.46 -15.43 -9.37
C LYS A 311 -5.99 -15.54 -9.40
N ALA A 312 -6.50 -16.46 -10.23
CA ALA A 312 -7.93 -16.72 -10.33
C ALA A 312 -8.40 -17.89 -9.45
N ASP A 313 -7.49 -18.46 -8.64
CA ASP A 313 -7.85 -19.51 -7.67
C ASP A 313 -8.88 -18.99 -6.67
N PRO A 314 -10.04 -19.66 -6.50
CA PRO A 314 -11.12 -19.14 -5.66
C PRO A 314 -10.71 -18.94 -4.19
N ALA A 315 -9.86 -19.81 -3.65
CA ALA A 315 -9.40 -19.69 -2.26
C ALA A 315 -8.46 -18.50 -2.11
N TYR A 316 -7.59 -18.28 -3.09
CA TYR A 316 -6.74 -17.09 -3.15
C TYR A 316 -7.57 -15.81 -3.22
N VAL A 317 -8.52 -15.72 -4.15
CA VAL A 317 -9.39 -14.55 -4.36
C VAL A 317 -10.18 -14.23 -3.09
N LYS A 318 -10.83 -15.24 -2.50
CA LYS A 318 -11.57 -15.08 -1.23
C LYS A 318 -10.69 -14.57 -0.09
N ASN A 319 -9.49 -15.12 0.04
CA ASN A 319 -8.54 -14.69 1.08
C ASN A 319 -8.01 -13.26 0.82
N ALA A 320 -7.63 -12.93 -0.41
CA ALA A 320 -7.08 -11.62 -0.75
C ALA A 320 -8.12 -10.50 -0.58
N ILE A 321 -9.30 -10.64 -1.19
CA ILE A 321 -10.39 -9.67 -1.08
C ILE A 321 -10.91 -9.61 0.37
N GLY A 322 -11.06 -10.75 1.05
CA GLY A 322 -11.49 -10.80 2.45
C GLY A 322 -10.56 -10.06 3.41
N LYS A 323 -9.24 -10.24 3.26
CA LYS A 323 -8.24 -9.49 4.04
C LYS A 323 -8.27 -8.00 3.73
N PHE A 324 -8.41 -7.63 2.46
CA PHE A 324 -8.52 -6.24 2.03
C PHE A 324 -9.76 -5.58 2.61
N LYS A 325 -10.93 -6.24 2.49
CA LYS A 325 -12.20 -5.81 3.06
C LYS A 325 -12.12 -5.60 4.57
N ASN A 326 -11.53 -6.54 5.30
CA ASN A 326 -11.36 -6.45 6.74
C ASN A 326 -10.40 -5.31 7.14
N ARG A 327 -9.30 -5.15 6.41
CA ARG A 327 -8.28 -4.11 6.69
C ARG A 327 -8.85 -2.69 6.60
N TYR A 328 -9.67 -2.43 5.58
CA TYR A 328 -10.25 -1.10 5.33
C TYR A 328 -11.68 -0.96 5.87
N ASP A 329 -12.20 -2.01 6.53
CA ASP A 329 -13.57 -2.04 7.07
C ASP A 329 -14.60 -1.68 5.99
N ILE A 330 -14.45 -2.31 4.78
CA ILE A 330 -15.29 -2.07 3.61
C ILE A 330 -16.67 -2.65 3.84
N ALA A 331 -17.71 -1.82 3.67
CA ALA A 331 -19.12 -2.17 3.90
C ALA A 331 -19.95 -2.21 2.61
N TYR A 332 -19.31 -2.05 1.44
CA TYR A 332 -19.93 -2.19 0.12
C TYR A 332 -19.58 -3.54 -0.52
N ASP A 333 -20.19 -3.83 -1.67
CA ASP A 333 -19.98 -5.09 -2.36
C ASP A 333 -18.61 -5.12 -3.05
N GLU A 334 -17.96 -6.27 -2.92
CA GLU A 334 -16.67 -6.58 -3.52
C GLU A 334 -16.84 -7.80 -4.42
N VAL A 335 -16.53 -7.67 -5.72
CA VAL A 335 -16.67 -8.72 -6.71
C VAL A 335 -15.36 -9.04 -7.42
N PHE A 336 -15.24 -10.25 -7.93
CA PHE A 336 -14.07 -10.69 -8.69
C PHE A 336 -14.29 -10.46 -10.20
N GLY A 337 -13.52 -9.56 -10.78
CA GLY A 337 -13.55 -9.21 -12.20
C GLY A 337 -12.68 -10.09 -13.09
N GLY A 338 -11.64 -10.72 -12.53
CA GLY A 338 -10.71 -11.54 -13.30
C GLY A 338 -9.24 -11.38 -12.90
N LEU A 339 -8.35 -11.79 -13.78
CA LEU A 339 -6.90 -11.64 -13.60
C LEU A 339 -6.42 -10.24 -13.93
N VAL A 340 -5.34 -9.81 -13.25
CA VAL A 340 -4.69 -8.53 -13.45
C VAL A 340 -3.96 -8.48 -14.80
N ASP A 341 -4.69 -8.09 -15.82
CA ASP A 341 -4.18 -7.82 -17.16
C ASP A 341 -5.00 -6.69 -17.77
N LYS A 342 -4.35 -5.58 -18.16
CA LYS A 342 -5.05 -4.38 -18.67
C LYS A 342 -5.85 -4.66 -19.95
N LYS A 343 -5.38 -5.58 -20.78
CA LYS A 343 -6.09 -5.98 -21.99
C LYS A 343 -7.33 -6.78 -21.64
N ALA A 344 -7.21 -7.76 -20.74
CA ALA A 344 -8.34 -8.54 -20.25
C ALA A 344 -9.40 -7.65 -19.56
N VAL A 345 -8.98 -6.64 -18.78
CA VAL A 345 -9.91 -5.65 -18.20
C VAL A 345 -10.64 -4.87 -19.28
N ALA A 346 -9.93 -4.38 -20.31
CA ALA A 346 -10.53 -3.65 -21.41
C ALA A 346 -11.50 -4.51 -22.22
N GLU A 347 -11.20 -5.81 -22.40
CA GLU A 347 -12.08 -6.78 -23.07
C GLU A 347 -13.32 -7.11 -22.21
N SER A 348 -13.17 -7.14 -20.88
CA SER A 348 -14.30 -7.35 -19.95
C SER A 348 -15.29 -6.18 -19.94
N PHE A 349 -14.83 -4.97 -20.29
CA PHE A 349 -15.63 -3.75 -20.29
C PHE A 349 -15.56 -3.04 -21.64
N PRO A 350 -16.21 -3.60 -22.68
CA PRO A 350 -16.11 -3.09 -24.06
C PRO A 350 -16.70 -1.69 -24.24
N ALA A 351 -17.51 -1.22 -23.28
CA ALA A 351 -18.05 0.14 -23.28
C ALA A 351 -16.95 1.22 -23.05
N LEU A 352 -15.84 0.89 -22.37
CA LEU A 352 -14.75 1.83 -22.15
C LEU A 352 -13.91 2.02 -23.41
N ASN A 353 -13.48 3.27 -23.68
CA ASN A 353 -12.54 3.56 -24.77
C ASN A 353 -11.19 2.87 -24.56
N ALA A 354 -10.72 2.84 -23.29
CA ALA A 354 -9.49 2.19 -22.86
C ALA A 354 -9.54 1.94 -21.36
N PHE A 355 -8.76 0.96 -20.88
CA PHE A 355 -8.43 0.82 -19.46
C PHE A 355 -6.96 1.18 -19.23
N LEU A 356 -6.72 2.27 -18.52
CA LEU A 356 -5.38 2.86 -18.36
C LEU A 356 -4.76 2.52 -17.03
N SER A 357 -5.53 2.45 -15.95
CA SER A 357 -5.02 2.37 -14.59
C SER A 357 -5.90 1.61 -13.62
N PHE A 358 -5.26 0.99 -12.64
CA PHE A 358 -5.85 0.69 -11.34
C PHE A 358 -5.43 1.79 -10.33
N PRO A 359 -6.41 2.37 -9.56
CA PRO A 359 -7.84 2.23 -9.73
C PRO A 359 -8.40 3.07 -10.89
N THR A 360 -9.64 2.78 -11.27
CA THR A 360 -10.47 3.65 -12.09
C THR A 360 -11.86 3.73 -11.45
N ILE A 361 -12.36 4.93 -11.21
CA ILE A 361 -13.64 5.18 -10.53
C ILE A 361 -14.68 5.62 -11.56
N LEU A 362 -15.85 4.97 -11.54
CA LEU A 362 -17.01 5.38 -12.33
C LEU A 362 -18.11 5.91 -11.40
N PHE A 363 -18.68 7.04 -11.77
CA PHE A 363 -19.85 7.62 -11.13
C PHE A 363 -21.08 7.26 -11.95
N ILE A 364 -22.00 6.52 -11.35
CA ILE A 364 -23.25 6.06 -11.99
C ILE A 364 -24.39 6.88 -11.39
N ASP A 365 -25.23 7.47 -12.26
CA ASP A 365 -26.39 8.26 -11.84
C ASP A 365 -27.57 7.35 -11.40
N LYS A 366 -28.65 7.96 -10.93
CA LYS A 366 -29.86 7.24 -10.47
C LYS A 366 -30.59 6.49 -11.58
N GLN A 367 -30.34 6.84 -12.85
CA GLN A 367 -30.89 6.17 -14.03
C GLN A 367 -30.01 4.99 -14.48
N GLY A 368 -28.85 4.78 -13.88
CA GLY A 368 -27.89 3.75 -14.23
C GLY A 368 -26.90 4.13 -15.34
N ASN A 369 -26.87 5.40 -15.76
CA ASN A 369 -25.91 5.87 -16.73
C ASN A 369 -24.58 6.24 -16.09
N VAL A 370 -23.48 6.10 -16.83
CA VAL A 370 -22.17 6.61 -16.40
C VAL A 370 -22.14 8.12 -16.58
N ALA A 371 -22.11 8.84 -15.50
CA ALA A 371 -22.03 10.30 -15.50
C ALA A 371 -20.58 10.79 -15.70
N LYS A 372 -19.61 10.12 -15.06
CA LYS A 372 -18.21 10.55 -15.06
C LYS A 372 -17.27 9.37 -14.76
N ILE A 373 -16.04 9.43 -15.27
CA ILE A 373 -15.01 8.43 -14.97
C ILE A 373 -13.74 9.17 -14.52
N TYR A 374 -13.15 8.70 -13.43
CA TYR A 374 -11.88 9.21 -12.90
C TYR A 374 -10.80 8.14 -13.06
N THR A 375 -9.74 8.44 -13.79
CA THR A 375 -8.65 7.50 -14.09
C THR A 375 -7.48 7.69 -13.15
N GLY A 376 -7.01 6.60 -12.53
CA GLY A 376 -5.94 6.63 -11.54
C GLY A 376 -6.45 7.08 -10.15
N PHE A 377 -5.52 7.44 -9.28
CA PHE A 377 -5.84 7.96 -7.95
C PHE A 377 -4.79 8.97 -7.51
N THR A 378 -5.24 10.14 -7.13
CA THR A 378 -4.41 11.20 -6.55
C THR A 378 -4.44 11.03 -5.04
N GLY A 379 -3.44 10.34 -4.49
CA GLY A 379 -3.42 9.88 -3.11
C GLY A 379 -2.94 10.92 -2.09
N PRO A 380 -2.94 10.59 -0.79
CA PRO A 380 -2.61 11.50 0.32
C PRO A 380 -1.23 12.17 0.20
N ALA A 381 -0.24 11.51 -0.41
CA ALA A 381 1.12 12.04 -0.59
C ALA A 381 1.17 13.30 -1.46
N THR A 382 0.14 13.56 -2.25
CA THR A 382 0.06 14.71 -3.16
C THR A 382 -0.45 16.00 -2.48
N GLY A 383 -0.84 15.91 -1.20
CA GLY A 383 -1.24 17.05 -0.38
C GLY A 383 -2.47 17.79 -0.93
N VAL A 384 -2.28 19.01 -1.45
CA VAL A 384 -3.38 19.85 -1.95
C VAL A 384 -4.16 19.19 -3.08
N TYR A 385 -3.52 18.38 -3.92
CA TYR A 385 -4.20 17.67 -5.01
C TYR A 385 -5.12 16.57 -4.51
N TYR A 386 -4.76 15.90 -3.42
CA TYR A 386 -5.65 14.95 -2.76
C TYR A 386 -6.88 15.66 -2.16
N GLN A 387 -6.69 16.85 -1.57
CA GLN A 387 -7.82 17.63 -1.05
C GLN A 387 -8.73 18.12 -2.19
N GLN A 388 -8.16 18.48 -3.33
CA GLN A 388 -8.92 18.83 -4.52
C GLN A 388 -9.73 17.63 -5.03
N PHE A 389 -9.10 16.44 -5.13
CA PHE A 389 -9.81 15.20 -5.49
C PHE A 389 -11.01 14.95 -4.56
N ILE A 390 -10.82 15.05 -3.24
CA ILE A 390 -11.92 14.85 -2.25
C ILE A 390 -13.05 15.84 -2.49
N LYS A 391 -12.73 17.10 -2.76
CA LYS A 391 -13.72 18.15 -3.04
C LYS A 391 -14.51 17.81 -4.30
N GLU A 392 -13.83 17.57 -5.41
CA GLU A 392 -14.44 17.26 -6.71
C GLU A 392 -15.29 15.98 -6.66
N PHE A 393 -14.82 14.94 -5.94
CA PHE A 393 -15.55 13.71 -5.73
C PHE A 393 -16.90 13.97 -5.00
N ASN A 394 -16.87 14.77 -3.94
CA ASN A 394 -18.07 15.11 -3.20
C ASN A 394 -19.03 15.99 -4.04
N GLU A 395 -18.50 16.98 -4.76
CA GLU A 395 -19.30 17.85 -5.65
C GLU A 395 -20.00 17.04 -6.73
N GLU A 396 -19.33 16.04 -7.34
CA GLU A 396 -19.95 15.16 -8.32
C GLU A 396 -21.06 14.31 -7.72
N VAL A 397 -20.82 13.67 -6.58
CA VAL A 397 -21.86 12.89 -5.89
C VAL A 397 -23.04 13.77 -5.47
N ASP A 398 -22.80 14.97 -4.96
CA ASP A 398 -23.83 15.91 -4.56
C ASP A 398 -24.67 16.38 -5.76
N HIS A 399 -24.04 16.57 -6.93
CA HIS A 399 -24.70 16.88 -8.18
C HIS A 399 -25.64 15.73 -8.62
N LEU A 400 -25.13 14.50 -8.62
CA LEU A 400 -25.91 13.32 -9.04
C LEU A 400 -27.06 13.01 -8.08
N LEU A 401 -26.90 13.27 -6.79
CA LEU A 401 -27.96 13.09 -5.81
C LEU A 401 -29.10 14.12 -5.95
N LYS A 402 -28.83 15.33 -6.45
CA LYS A 402 -29.84 16.39 -6.69
C LYS A 402 -30.64 16.18 -7.95
N ASN A 403 -30.07 15.49 -8.96
CA ASN A 403 -30.78 15.24 -10.21
C ASN A 403 -31.97 14.32 -9.94
N GLU A 404 -33.17 14.80 -10.30
CA GLU A 404 -34.41 14.03 -10.22
C GLU A 404 -34.41 12.89 -11.24
N ILE A 405 -35.17 11.82 -10.91
CA ILE A 405 -35.30 10.63 -11.78
C ILE A 405 -36.19 10.96 -12.96
#